data_80cb29ba5d18df6d8ad9692a7e1aafc4
#
_entry.id   80cb29ba5d18df6d8ad9692a7e1aafc4
#
_cell.length_a   1.000
_cell.length_b   1.000
_cell.length_c   1.000
_cell.angle_alpha   90.00
_cell.angle_beta   90.00
_cell.angle_gamma   90.00
#
_symmetry.space_group_name_H-M   'P 1'
#
loop_
_entity.id
_entity.type
_entity.pdbx_description
1 polymer ?
#
loop_
_entity_poly.entity_id
_entity_poly.type
_entity_poly.pdbx_seq_one_letter_code
_entity_poly.pdbx_strand_id
1 'polypeptide(L)'
;MVDNFELIKNYIEKQMIDREDGDCYYVQLLRRQADDPLKNGVKDPKYHGNMHSRSIKEYLIKSPEHLEDVKEDIIALCNMFNVRAYIRLNKRNYKNIALEMMKHIAEQCASGETYSSPFHLVASACGQCCQAGKDKTWIVDLDKEYLPYEDEIIDMICECEPHKQQIQEEIELSHGSACLGAIFGCSDADTKKKYISRNFFIVPTKNGKHIVCKPFNKMAFQQLWEKSENLKNIKMLDVHKDNPTILYVPDMK
;
A
#
# COMPACT_ATOMS: atom_id res chain seq x y z
N MET A 1 -16.46 -10.89 -0.76
CA MET A 1 -15.20 -11.16 -1.52
C MET A 1 -14.61 -9.83 -2.00
N VAL A 2 -13.29 -9.67 -1.98
CA VAL A 2 -12.55 -8.55 -2.62
C VAL A 2 -11.50 -9.18 -3.53
N ASP A 3 -11.49 -8.77 -4.79
CA ASP A 3 -10.53 -9.22 -5.79
C ASP A 3 -9.93 -7.99 -6.49
N ASN A 4 -8.65 -7.75 -6.25
CA ASN A 4 -7.91 -6.62 -6.78
C ASN A 4 -6.77 -7.05 -7.74
N PHE A 5 -6.75 -8.30 -8.21
CA PHE A 5 -5.65 -8.81 -9.05
C PHE A 5 -5.45 -7.97 -10.30
N GLU A 6 -6.52 -7.73 -11.09
CA GLU A 6 -6.41 -6.91 -12.30
C GLU A 6 -6.01 -5.47 -12.01
N LEU A 7 -6.56 -4.90 -10.94
CA LEU A 7 -6.25 -3.55 -10.51
C LEU A 7 -4.76 -3.42 -10.13
N ILE A 8 -4.24 -4.36 -9.35
CA ILE A 8 -2.84 -4.40 -8.91
C ILE A 8 -1.90 -4.75 -10.08
N LYS A 9 -2.30 -5.65 -10.98
CA LYS A 9 -1.55 -5.97 -12.20
C LYS A 9 -1.30 -4.71 -13.04
N ASN A 10 -2.36 -3.94 -13.31
CA ASN A 10 -2.26 -2.68 -14.03
C ASN A 10 -1.38 -1.64 -13.31
N TYR A 11 -1.39 -1.63 -11.97
CA TYR A 11 -0.48 -0.80 -11.18
C TYR A 11 0.98 -1.22 -11.37
N ILE A 12 1.26 -2.52 -11.25
CA ILE A 12 2.61 -3.08 -11.45
C ILE A 12 3.11 -2.77 -12.86
N GLU A 13 2.30 -2.96 -13.91
CA GLU A 13 2.66 -2.65 -15.29
C GLU A 13 3.14 -1.21 -15.46
N LYS A 14 2.41 -0.24 -14.90
CA LYS A 14 2.78 1.17 -14.95
C LYS A 14 4.09 1.48 -14.22
N GLN A 15 4.37 0.77 -13.13
CA GLN A 15 5.57 0.96 -12.32
C GLN A 15 6.80 0.21 -12.86
N MET A 16 6.63 -0.67 -13.85
CA MET A 16 7.72 -1.45 -14.41
C MET A 16 8.53 -0.75 -15.50
N ILE A 17 8.11 0.46 -15.91
CA ILE A 17 8.82 1.25 -16.93
C ILE A 17 10.27 1.56 -16.48
N ASP A 18 10.48 1.81 -15.17
CA ASP A 18 11.78 2.13 -14.56
C ASP A 18 12.30 0.96 -13.68
N ARG A 19 12.19 -0.27 -14.18
CA ARG A 19 12.57 -1.47 -13.44
C ARG A 19 14.08 -1.69 -13.43
N GLU A 20 14.64 -1.92 -12.22
CA GLU A 20 15.97 -2.49 -12.06
C GLU A 20 15.92 -4.04 -12.08
N ASP A 21 17.04 -4.68 -12.46
CA ASP A 21 17.14 -6.13 -12.38
C ASP A 21 17.03 -6.59 -10.92
N GLY A 22 16.15 -7.56 -10.71
CA GLY A 22 15.85 -8.08 -9.37
C GLY A 22 14.75 -7.33 -8.60
N ASP A 23 14.10 -6.32 -9.18
CA ASP A 23 12.95 -5.67 -8.55
C ASP A 23 11.76 -6.63 -8.43
N CYS A 24 11.08 -6.55 -7.29
CA CYS A 24 9.91 -7.37 -6.98
C CYS A 24 8.95 -6.67 -6.04
N TYR A 25 7.72 -7.18 -5.99
CA TYR A 25 6.68 -6.80 -5.03
C TYR A 25 6.47 -7.96 -4.04
N TYR A 26 6.26 -7.61 -2.78
CA TYR A 26 6.10 -8.60 -1.72
C TYR A 26 4.64 -8.86 -1.41
N VAL A 27 4.22 -10.10 -1.57
CA VAL A 27 2.86 -10.60 -1.26
C VAL A 27 2.92 -11.53 -0.06
N GLN A 28 1.99 -11.34 0.88
CA GLN A 28 1.81 -12.18 2.06
C GLN A 28 0.38 -12.69 2.17
N LEU A 29 0.23 -13.98 2.41
CA LEU A 29 -1.04 -14.58 2.81
C LEU A 29 -1.07 -14.61 4.33
N LEU A 30 -1.93 -13.78 4.93
CA LEU A 30 -1.99 -13.57 6.37
C LEU A 30 -3.31 -14.04 6.96
N ARG A 31 -3.23 -14.86 7.99
CA ARG A 31 -4.34 -15.13 8.89
C ARG A 31 -4.33 -14.10 10.01
N ARG A 32 -5.36 -13.29 10.08
CA ARG A 32 -5.49 -12.28 11.13
C ARG A 32 -6.22 -12.86 12.33
N GLN A 33 -5.77 -12.54 13.54
CA GLN A 33 -6.44 -12.93 14.76
C GLN A 33 -7.91 -12.46 14.82
N ALA A 34 -8.18 -11.28 14.27
CA ALA A 34 -9.54 -10.71 14.21
C ALA A 34 -10.50 -11.51 13.30
N ASP A 35 -9.97 -12.34 12.39
CA ASP A 35 -10.77 -13.17 11.48
C ASP A 35 -10.99 -14.59 12.07
N ASP A 36 -10.31 -14.95 13.15
CA ASP A 36 -10.52 -16.22 13.84
C ASP A 36 -11.58 -16.07 14.95
N PRO A 37 -12.63 -16.89 14.93
CA PRO A 37 -13.59 -16.87 16.03
C PRO A 37 -12.86 -17.25 17.33
N LEU A 38 -13.00 -16.41 18.34
CA LEU A 38 -12.50 -16.71 19.67
C LEU A 38 -13.17 -17.99 20.19
N LYS A 39 -12.43 -19.08 20.25
CA LYS A 39 -12.90 -20.30 20.89
C LYS A 39 -12.97 -20.04 22.40
N ASN A 40 -14.18 -19.89 22.93
CA ASN A 40 -14.44 -19.64 24.36
C ASN A 40 -13.78 -18.38 24.95
N GLY A 41 -13.64 -17.29 24.15
CA GLY A 41 -13.00 -16.07 24.63
C GLY A 41 -11.48 -16.14 24.79
N VAL A 42 -10.86 -17.26 24.45
CA VAL A 42 -9.42 -17.49 24.59
C VAL A 42 -8.72 -17.30 23.25
N LYS A 43 -7.63 -16.55 23.26
CA LYS A 43 -6.75 -16.37 22.09
C LYS A 43 -6.18 -17.71 21.63
N ASP A 44 -6.23 -18.02 20.33
CA ASP A 44 -5.60 -19.23 19.78
C ASP A 44 -4.10 -19.23 20.16
N PRO A 45 -3.57 -20.32 20.78
CA PRO A 45 -2.16 -20.42 21.15
C PRO A 45 -1.17 -20.24 20.00
N LYS A 46 -1.65 -20.34 18.75
CA LYS A 46 -0.86 -20.07 17.54
C LYS A 46 -0.46 -18.59 17.38
N TYR A 47 -1.13 -17.68 18.10
CA TYR A 47 -0.79 -16.26 18.14
C TYR A 47 -0.03 -15.96 19.44
N HIS A 48 1.30 -15.99 19.38
CA HIS A 48 2.17 -15.75 20.53
C HIS A 48 2.33 -14.25 20.82
N GLY A 49 2.35 -13.89 22.09
CA GLY A 49 2.62 -12.52 22.54
C GLY A 49 1.67 -11.47 21.91
N ASN A 50 2.23 -10.43 21.31
CA ASN A 50 1.50 -9.36 20.64
C ASN A 50 1.25 -9.59 19.14
N MET A 51 1.44 -10.81 18.65
CA MET A 51 1.19 -11.12 17.23
C MET A 51 -0.32 -11.09 16.93
N HIS A 52 -0.71 -10.24 15.98
CA HIS A 52 -2.10 -10.10 15.52
C HIS A 52 -2.36 -10.82 14.19
N SER A 53 -1.32 -11.38 13.57
CA SER A 53 -1.41 -12.10 12.31
C SER A 53 -0.33 -13.19 12.20
N ARG A 54 -0.60 -14.19 11.35
CA ARG A 54 0.32 -15.28 11.04
C ARG A 54 0.46 -15.44 9.54
N SER A 55 1.69 -15.48 9.03
CA SER A 55 1.99 -15.76 7.64
C SER A 55 1.74 -17.24 7.32
N ILE A 56 1.04 -17.50 6.22
CA ILE A 56 0.78 -18.83 5.68
C ILE A 56 1.71 -19.12 4.50
N LYS A 57 1.82 -18.16 3.57
CA LYS A 57 2.71 -18.21 2.42
C LYS A 57 3.10 -16.81 1.98
N GLU A 58 4.23 -16.72 1.31
CA GLU A 58 4.79 -15.47 0.82
C GLU A 58 5.25 -15.63 -0.62
N TYR A 59 5.15 -14.54 -1.39
CA TYR A 59 5.60 -14.49 -2.78
C TYR A 59 6.37 -13.22 -3.03
N LEU A 60 7.38 -13.32 -3.89
CA LEU A 60 8.11 -12.18 -4.47
C LEU A 60 7.71 -12.08 -5.94
N ILE A 61 6.80 -11.18 -6.24
CA ILE A 61 6.22 -10.98 -7.57
C ILE A 61 7.20 -10.18 -8.42
N LYS A 62 7.69 -10.77 -9.49
CA LYS A 62 8.72 -10.19 -10.34
C LYS A 62 8.16 -9.40 -11.52
N SER A 63 6.93 -9.69 -11.95
CA SER A 63 6.30 -9.05 -13.11
C SER A 63 4.78 -9.19 -13.04
N PRO A 64 4.02 -8.45 -13.87
CA PRO A 64 2.57 -8.65 -14.02
C PRO A 64 2.20 -10.07 -14.42
N GLU A 65 2.97 -10.68 -15.33
CA GLU A 65 2.77 -12.06 -15.79
C GLU A 65 2.98 -13.04 -14.64
N HIS A 66 4.03 -12.85 -13.82
CA HIS A 66 4.26 -13.69 -12.64
C HIS A 66 3.13 -13.56 -11.61
N LEU A 67 2.50 -12.37 -11.46
CA LEU A 67 1.31 -12.22 -10.62
C LEU A 67 0.14 -13.05 -11.16
N GLU A 68 -0.06 -13.08 -12.47
CA GLU A 68 -1.10 -13.89 -13.12
C GLU A 68 -0.83 -15.39 -12.96
N ASP A 69 0.43 -15.82 -13.14
CA ASP A 69 0.83 -17.24 -12.99
C ASP A 69 0.54 -17.79 -11.59
N VAL A 70 0.69 -16.97 -10.54
CA VAL A 70 0.46 -17.40 -9.14
C VAL A 70 -0.94 -17.06 -8.61
N LYS A 71 -1.79 -16.40 -9.39
CA LYS A 71 -3.11 -15.93 -8.98
C LYS A 71 -3.99 -17.05 -8.45
N GLU A 72 -4.14 -18.13 -9.23
CA GLU A 72 -5.00 -19.25 -8.84
C GLU A 72 -4.49 -19.96 -7.58
N ASP A 73 -3.17 -20.07 -7.40
CA ASP A 73 -2.55 -20.63 -6.20
C ASP A 73 -2.86 -19.74 -4.97
N ILE A 74 -2.74 -18.42 -5.12
CA ILE A 74 -3.08 -17.47 -4.05
C ILE A 74 -4.55 -17.57 -3.67
N ILE A 75 -5.46 -17.59 -4.64
CA ILE A 75 -6.91 -17.70 -4.43
C ILE A 75 -7.24 -19.02 -3.73
N ALA A 76 -6.70 -20.14 -4.22
CA ALA A 76 -6.90 -21.46 -3.63
C ALA A 76 -6.45 -21.52 -2.17
N LEU A 77 -5.27 -21.00 -1.86
CA LEU A 77 -4.74 -20.96 -0.50
C LEU A 77 -5.56 -20.02 0.42
N CYS A 78 -5.98 -18.86 -0.12
CA CYS A 78 -6.84 -17.94 0.64
C CYS A 78 -8.17 -18.59 1.03
N ASN A 79 -8.79 -19.31 0.10
CA ASN A 79 -10.04 -20.03 0.35
C ASN A 79 -9.83 -21.22 1.31
N MET A 80 -8.78 -22.02 1.09
CA MET A 80 -8.48 -23.20 1.91
C MET A 80 -8.21 -22.87 3.37
N PHE A 81 -7.42 -21.82 3.62
CA PHE A 81 -6.99 -21.42 4.95
C PHE A 81 -7.81 -20.29 5.58
N ASN A 82 -8.82 -19.76 4.86
CA ASN A 82 -9.59 -18.60 5.27
C ASN A 82 -8.69 -17.41 5.65
N VAL A 83 -7.82 -17.02 4.74
CA VAL A 83 -6.81 -15.97 4.93
C VAL A 83 -6.92 -14.89 3.87
N ARG A 84 -6.28 -13.75 4.11
CA ARG A 84 -6.23 -12.63 3.18
C ARG A 84 -4.88 -12.56 2.50
N ALA A 85 -4.87 -12.26 1.20
CA ALA A 85 -3.67 -11.90 0.48
C ALA A 85 -3.47 -10.38 0.54
N TYR A 86 -2.27 -9.98 0.93
CA TYR A 86 -1.83 -8.59 0.98
C TYR A 86 -0.63 -8.40 0.08
N ILE A 87 -0.53 -7.22 -0.54
CA ILE A 87 0.64 -6.83 -1.34
C ILE A 87 1.20 -5.49 -0.86
N ARG A 88 2.53 -5.38 -0.81
CA ARG A 88 3.22 -4.11 -0.58
C ARG A 88 3.55 -3.47 -1.92
N LEU A 89 3.11 -2.24 -2.13
CA LEU A 89 3.21 -1.52 -3.41
C LEU A 89 4.55 -0.80 -3.62
N ASN A 90 5.33 -0.63 -2.56
CA ASN A 90 6.71 -0.17 -2.71
C ASN A 90 7.59 -1.32 -3.19
N LYS A 91 8.31 -1.14 -4.27
CA LYS A 91 9.24 -2.13 -4.83
C LYS A 91 10.32 -2.54 -3.82
N ARG A 92 10.76 -3.76 -3.90
CA ARG A 92 11.93 -4.34 -3.23
C ARG A 92 12.87 -4.88 -4.28
N ASN A 93 14.14 -4.95 -3.92
CA ASN A 93 15.12 -5.62 -4.75
C ASN A 93 15.48 -6.96 -4.13
N TYR A 94 15.36 -8.04 -4.91
CA TYR A 94 15.61 -9.40 -4.46
C TYR A 94 16.99 -9.61 -3.85
N LYS A 95 18.02 -9.00 -4.46
CA LYS A 95 19.40 -9.05 -3.96
C LYS A 95 19.52 -8.42 -2.56
N ASN A 96 18.88 -7.26 -2.37
CA ASN A 96 18.90 -6.57 -1.08
C ASN A 96 18.15 -7.38 0.00
N ILE A 97 17.02 -8.01 -0.34
CA ILE A 97 16.31 -8.91 0.57
C ILE A 97 17.22 -10.05 1.01
N ALA A 98 17.90 -10.71 0.07
CA ALA A 98 18.80 -11.82 0.37
C ALA A 98 19.96 -11.39 1.29
N LEU A 99 20.56 -10.23 1.03
CA LEU A 99 21.65 -9.69 1.86
C LEU A 99 21.16 -9.35 3.29
N GLU A 100 19.98 -8.76 3.43
CA GLU A 100 19.39 -8.45 4.74
C GLU A 100 19.02 -9.70 5.52
N MET A 101 18.51 -10.73 4.84
CA MET A 101 18.28 -12.05 5.46
C MET A 101 19.59 -12.67 5.98
N MET A 102 20.67 -12.62 5.19
CA MET A 102 21.99 -13.11 5.62
C MET A 102 22.51 -12.35 6.85
N LYS A 103 22.34 -11.03 6.89
CA LYS A 103 22.69 -10.20 8.04
C LYS A 103 21.93 -10.62 9.29
N HIS A 104 20.60 -10.75 9.21
CA HIS A 104 19.78 -11.22 10.34
C HIS A 104 20.18 -12.60 10.82
N ILE A 105 20.49 -13.52 9.92
CA ILE A 105 21.00 -14.85 10.26
C ILE A 105 22.31 -14.74 11.05
N ALA A 106 23.26 -13.94 10.57
CA ALA A 106 24.54 -13.77 11.23
C ALA A 106 24.39 -13.13 12.62
N GLU A 107 23.52 -12.13 12.78
CA GLU A 107 23.22 -11.48 14.05
C GLU A 107 22.62 -12.47 15.06
N GLN A 108 21.67 -13.32 14.66
CA GLN A 108 21.06 -14.33 15.50
C GLN A 108 22.07 -15.43 15.90
N CYS A 109 22.92 -15.87 14.97
CA CYS A 109 23.98 -16.82 15.30
C CYS A 109 24.97 -16.22 16.32
N ALA A 110 25.30 -14.95 16.19
CA ALA A 110 26.24 -14.28 17.11
C ALA A 110 25.62 -14.05 18.50
N SER A 111 24.32 -13.77 18.59
CA SER A 111 23.60 -13.59 19.86
C SER A 111 23.26 -14.91 20.58
N GLY A 112 23.39 -16.05 19.90
CA GLY A 112 22.97 -17.35 20.42
C GLY A 112 21.45 -17.54 20.50
N GLU A 113 20.68 -16.63 19.88
CA GLU A 113 19.23 -16.74 19.80
C GLU A 113 18.80 -17.83 18.82
N THR A 114 17.72 -18.53 19.13
CA THR A 114 17.13 -19.52 18.24
C THR A 114 16.22 -18.87 17.20
N TYR A 115 16.22 -19.39 15.98
CA TYR A 115 15.36 -18.91 14.90
C TYR A 115 13.88 -19.04 15.28
N SER A 116 13.14 -17.96 15.18
CA SER A 116 11.71 -17.98 15.47
C SER A 116 10.89 -18.59 14.32
N SER A 117 11.16 -18.23 13.08
CA SER A 117 10.46 -18.75 11.89
C SER A 117 11.11 -18.22 10.61
N PRO A 118 11.26 -19.04 9.54
CA PRO A 118 11.70 -18.55 8.23
C PRO A 118 10.81 -17.45 7.65
N PHE A 119 9.50 -17.52 7.84
CA PHE A 119 8.56 -16.49 7.39
C PHE A 119 8.78 -15.16 8.09
N HIS A 120 9.09 -15.17 9.38
CA HIS A 120 9.39 -13.96 10.12
C HIS A 120 10.68 -13.29 9.60
N LEU A 121 11.68 -14.08 9.25
CA LEU A 121 12.94 -13.59 8.67
C LEU A 121 12.72 -12.92 7.31
N VAL A 122 11.96 -13.56 6.41
CA VAL A 122 11.61 -12.99 5.10
C VAL A 122 10.79 -11.70 5.27
N ALA A 123 9.76 -11.72 6.14
CA ALA A 123 8.92 -10.56 6.40
C ALA A 123 9.71 -9.37 6.95
N SER A 124 10.66 -9.63 7.87
CA SER A 124 11.54 -8.61 8.44
C SER A 124 12.45 -8.01 7.37
N ALA A 125 13.14 -8.84 6.60
CA ALA A 125 14.02 -8.40 5.52
C ALA A 125 13.24 -7.59 4.46
N CYS A 126 12.07 -8.07 4.02
CA CYS A 126 11.21 -7.32 3.09
C CYS A 126 10.72 -5.99 3.67
N GLY A 127 10.49 -5.91 4.98
CA GLY A 127 10.12 -4.67 5.67
C GLY A 127 11.24 -3.62 5.65
N GLN A 128 12.50 -4.06 5.78
CA GLN A 128 13.67 -3.18 5.83
C GLN A 128 14.19 -2.80 4.43
N CYS A 129 14.05 -3.68 3.44
CA CYS A 129 14.52 -3.49 2.07
C CYS A 129 13.57 -2.68 1.18
N CYS A 130 12.64 -1.93 1.76
CA CYS A 130 11.80 -1.03 0.98
C CYS A 130 12.66 0.02 0.27
N GLN A 131 12.48 0.14 -1.04
CA GLN A 131 13.19 1.11 -1.86
C GLN A 131 12.97 2.52 -1.31
N ALA A 132 14.05 3.21 -0.99
CA ALA A 132 14.02 4.63 -0.64
C ALA A 132 14.14 5.43 -1.94
N GLY A 133 13.22 6.35 -2.21
CA GLY A 133 13.38 7.19 -3.40
C GLY A 133 12.10 7.89 -3.84
N LYS A 134 12.16 8.47 -5.03
CA LYS A 134 11.08 9.28 -5.65
C LYS A 134 9.80 8.48 -5.90
N ASP A 135 9.90 7.16 -6.05
CA ASP A 135 8.78 6.27 -6.39
C ASP A 135 8.11 5.66 -5.15
N LYS A 136 8.51 6.10 -3.96
CA LYS A 136 7.87 5.64 -2.73
C LYS A 136 6.42 6.09 -2.67
N THR A 137 5.54 5.14 -2.32
CA THR A 137 4.13 5.42 -2.10
C THR A 137 3.76 5.27 -0.63
N TRP A 138 2.78 6.07 -0.21
CA TRP A 138 2.11 5.95 1.07
C TRP A 138 0.68 5.45 0.87
N ILE A 139 0.13 4.85 1.91
CA ILE A 139 -1.26 4.38 1.95
C ILE A 139 -2.01 5.17 3.01
N VAL A 140 -3.11 5.77 2.59
CA VAL A 140 -4.09 6.42 3.45
C VAL A 140 -5.27 5.47 3.58
N ASP A 141 -5.57 5.01 4.81
CA ASP A 141 -6.62 4.02 5.07
C ASP A 141 -7.96 4.72 5.30
N LEU A 142 -8.89 4.57 4.35
CA LEU A 142 -10.25 5.09 4.40
C LEU A 142 -11.21 3.97 4.82
N ASP A 143 -11.44 3.83 6.11
CA ASP A 143 -12.53 3.02 6.63
C ASP A 143 -13.90 3.64 6.29
N LYS A 144 -14.98 2.88 6.49
CA LYS A 144 -16.36 3.26 6.10
C LYS A 144 -16.77 4.64 6.59
N GLU A 145 -16.30 5.06 7.75
CA GLU A 145 -16.62 6.34 8.36
C GLU A 145 -16.07 7.55 7.58
N TYR A 146 -14.99 7.34 6.81
CA TYR A 146 -14.33 8.39 6.02
C TYR A 146 -14.80 8.44 4.57
N LEU A 147 -15.49 7.40 4.07
CA LEU A 147 -15.93 7.33 2.67
C LEU A 147 -16.76 8.53 2.20
N PRO A 148 -17.65 9.14 3.04
CA PRO A 148 -18.38 10.35 2.64
C PRO A 148 -17.48 11.57 2.40
N TYR A 149 -16.25 11.54 2.89
CA TYR A 149 -15.29 12.65 2.84
C TYR A 149 -14.10 12.35 1.92
N GLU A 150 -14.18 11.30 1.08
CA GLU A 150 -13.09 10.86 0.20
C GLU A 150 -12.52 12.00 -0.64
N ASP A 151 -13.38 12.77 -1.31
CA ASP A 151 -12.95 13.89 -2.15
C ASP A 151 -12.27 15.00 -1.35
N GLU A 152 -12.81 15.34 -0.18
CA GLU A 152 -12.22 16.35 0.72
C GLU A 152 -10.84 15.89 1.23
N ILE A 153 -10.70 14.60 1.55
CA ILE A 153 -9.42 14.01 2.00
C ILE A 153 -8.38 14.03 0.88
N ILE A 154 -8.78 13.69 -0.35
CA ILE A 154 -7.89 13.77 -1.53
C ILE A 154 -7.47 15.23 -1.77
N ASP A 155 -8.41 16.17 -1.67
CA ASP A 155 -8.12 17.60 -1.81
C ASP A 155 -7.12 18.08 -0.77
N MET A 156 -7.27 17.68 0.49
CA MET A 156 -6.32 18.00 1.56
C MET A 156 -4.92 17.44 1.27
N ILE A 157 -4.80 16.23 0.72
CA ILE A 157 -3.51 15.66 0.32
C ILE A 157 -2.91 16.50 -0.81
N CYS A 158 -3.71 16.92 -1.79
CA CYS A 158 -3.27 17.77 -2.90
C CYS A 158 -2.77 19.16 -2.42
N GLU A 159 -3.30 19.69 -1.31
CA GLU A 159 -2.84 20.94 -0.69
C GLU A 159 -1.55 20.79 0.13
N CYS A 160 -1.07 19.56 0.33
CA CYS A 160 0.17 19.28 1.04
C CYS A 160 1.35 19.14 0.07
N GLU A 161 2.52 19.66 0.46
CA GLU A 161 3.76 19.41 -0.29
C GLU A 161 4.16 17.93 -0.28
N PRO A 162 4.68 17.36 -1.38
CA PRO A 162 5.03 18.04 -2.66
C PRO A 162 3.88 18.09 -3.68
N HIS A 163 2.70 17.54 -3.42
CA HIS A 163 1.58 17.51 -4.36
C HIS A 163 1.15 18.91 -4.80
N LYS A 164 1.04 19.83 -3.83
CA LYS A 164 0.66 21.22 -4.10
C LYS A 164 1.58 21.87 -5.12
N GLN A 165 2.89 21.77 -4.91
CA GLN A 165 3.89 22.31 -5.82
C GLN A 165 3.77 21.70 -7.21
N GLN A 166 3.65 20.38 -7.32
CA GLN A 166 3.53 19.69 -8.61
C GLN A 166 2.26 20.08 -9.38
N ILE A 167 1.13 20.24 -8.67
CA ILE A 167 -0.11 20.74 -9.29
C ILE A 167 0.07 22.16 -9.80
N GLN A 168 0.69 23.03 -9.02
CA GLN A 168 0.95 24.42 -9.41
C GLN A 168 1.84 24.48 -10.65
N GLU A 169 2.91 23.71 -10.72
CA GLU A 169 3.79 23.62 -11.88
C GLU A 169 3.04 23.15 -13.14
N GLU A 170 2.13 22.17 -13.01
CA GLU A 170 1.31 21.70 -14.14
C GLU A 170 0.31 22.77 -14.61
N ILE A 171 -0.27 23.54 -13.70
CA ILE A 171 -1.15 24.66 -14.03
C ILE A 171 -0.38 25.73 -14.78
N GLU A 172 0.79 26.15 -14.30
CA GLU A 172 1.65 27.15 -14.94
C GLU A 172 2.10 26.72 -16.34
N LEU A 173 2.47 25.44 -16.50
CA LEU A 173 2.82 24.89 -17.82
C LEU A 173 1.63 24.89 -18.78
N SER A 174 0.41 24.60 -18.29
CA SER A 174 -0.80 24.61 -19.10
C SER A 174 -1.16 26.03 -19.59
N HIS A 175 -0.93 27.06 -18.77
CA HIS A 175 -1.16 28.45 -19.09
C HIS A 175 -0.02 29.07 -19.94
N GLY A 176 1.25 28.68 -19.69
CA GLY A 176 2.41 29.16 -20.42
C GLY A 176 2.50 28.69 -21.89
N SER A 177 1.82 27.60 -22.22
CA SER A 177 1.65 27.10 -23.59
C SER A 177 0.61 27.90 -24.43
N ALA A 178 0.00 28.92 -23.86
CA ALA A 178 -1.11 29.70 -24.44
C ALA A 178 -0.75 30.54 -25.64
N CYS A 179 0.53 30.61 -26.09
CA CYS A 179 0.88 31.30 -27.36
C CYS A 179 0.42 30.56 -28.63
N LEU A 180 -0.06 29.29 -28.53
CA LEU A 180 -0.58 28.54 -29.68
C LEU A 180 -1.92 27.82 -29.41
N GLY A 181 -2.53 27.95 -28.23
CA GLY A 181 -3.68 27.16 -27.81
C GLY A 181 -4.85 27.94 -27.22
N ALA A 182 -5.14 29.17 -27.69
CA ALA A 182 -6.30 29.97 -27.23
C ALA A 182 -7.69 29.34 -27.53
N ILE A 183 -7.76 28.06 -27.91
CA ILE A 183 -9.00 27.39 -28.30
C ILE A 183 -9.38 26.26 -27.31
N PHE A 184 -8.48 25.76 -26.46
CA PHE A 184 -8.77 24.71 -25.47
C PHE A 184 -8.04 25.03 -24.15
N GLY A 185 -8.47 26.08 -23.46
CA GLY A 185 -8.00 26.37 -22.09
C GLY A 185 -8.44 25.25 -21.14
N CYS A 186 -7.47 24.44 -20.65
CA CYS A 186 -7.73 23.51 -19.56
C CYS A 186 -7.97 24.35 -18.29
N SER A 187 -9.06 24.14 -17.56
CA SER A 187 -9.28 24.83 -16.29
C SER A 187 -8.33 24.30 -15.22
N ASP A 188 -8.05 25.10 -14.18
CA ASP A 188 -7.26 24.64 -13.03
C ASP A 188 -7.85 23.39 -12.37
N ALA A 189 -9.18 23.30 -12.37
CA ALA A 189 -9.91 22.13 -11.88
C ALA A 189 -9.67 20.88 -12.74
N ASP A 190 -9.62 21.03 -14.07
CA ASP A 190 -9.33 19.92 -14.99
C ASP A 190 -7.88 19.44 -14.84
N THR A 191 -6.93 20.38 -14.70
CA THR A 191 -5.51 20.08 -14.45
C THR A 191 -5.38 19.30 -13.14
N LYS A 192 -6.01 19.75 -12.06
CA LYS A 192 -6.02 19.05 -10.76
C LYS A 192 -6.62 17.65 -10.88
N LYS A 193 -7.76 17.51 -11.57
CA LYS A 193 -8.41 16.22 -11.79
C LYS A 193 -7.51 15.24 -12.57
N LYS A 194 -6.82 15.74 -13.60
CA LYS A 194 -5.85 14.96 -14.38
C LYS A 194 -4.65 14.56 -13.52
N TYR A 195 -4.16 15.45 -12.66
CA TYR A 195 -3.11 15.14 -11.70
C TYR A 195 -3.52 14.00 -10.75
N ILE A 196 -4.72 14.10 -10.14
CA ILE A 196 -5.26 13.09 -9.25
C ILE A 196 -5.34 11.74 -9.96
N SER A 197 -5.90 11.67 -11.15
CA SER A 197 -6.05 10.41 -11.90
C SER A 197 -4.73 9.71 -12.24
N ARG A 198 -3.61 10.45 -12.29
CA ARG A 198 -2.28 9.89 -12.56
C ARG A 198 -1.48 9.53 -11.31
N ASN A 199 -1.68 10.27 -10.22
CA ASN A 199 -0.84 10.18 -9.03
C ASN A 199 -1.52 9.51 -7.84
N PHE A 200 -2.83 9.28 -7.92
CA PHE A 200 -3.60 8.58 -6.88
C PHE A 200 -4.12 7.25 -7.42
N PHE A 201 -4.00 6.22 -6.61
CA PHE A 201 -4.46 4.89 -6.95
C PHE A 201 -5.36 4.37 -5.82
N ILE A 202 -6.63 4.09 -6.14
CA ILE A 202 -7.63 3.70 -5.17
C ILE A 202 -7.79 2.19 -5.19
N VAL A 203 -7.58 1.54 -4.04
CA VAL A 203 -7.68 0.09 -3.87
C VAL A 203 -8.85 -0.22 -2.94
N PRO A 204 -9.90 -0.91 -3.41
CA PRO A 204 -10.99 -1.38 -2.56
C PRO A 204 -10.49 -2.32 -1.45
N THR A 205 -11.07 -2.18 -0.26
CA THR A 205 -10.82 -3.08 0.88
C THR A 205 -12.13 -3.73 1.35
N LYS A 206 -12.08 -4.60 2.36
CA LYS A 206 -13.31 -5.21 2.92
C LYS A 206 -14.24 -4.18 3.54
N ASN A 207 -13.70 -3.14 4.14
CA ASN A 207 -14.45 -2.17 4.95
C ASN A 207 -14.36 -0.74 4.46
N GLY A 208 -13.69 -0.48 3.35
CA GLY A 208 -13.48 0.86 2.82
C GLY A 208 -12.57 0.85 1.60
N LYS A 209 -11.59 1.76 1.57
CA LYS A 209 -10.64 1.91 0.47
C LYS A 209 -9.26 2.28 1.01
N HIS A 210 -8.21 1.95 0.28
CA HIS A 210 -6.89 2.54 0.45
C HIS A 210 -6.64 3.56 -0.66
N ILE A 211 -6.26 4.77 -0.30
CA ILE A 211 -5.70 5.75 -1.23
C ILE A 211 -4.19 5.57 -1.22
N VAL A 212 -3.64 5.22 -2.38
CA VAL A 212 -2.20 5.09 -2.60
C VAL A 212 -1.72 6.34 -3.34
N CYS A 213 -0.79 7.07 -2.77
CA CYS A 213 -0.26 8.32 -3.33
C CYS A 213 1.22 8.50 -2.98
N LYS A 214 1.86 9.50 -3.56
CA LYS A 214 3.21 9.89 -3.16
C LYS A 214 3.23 10.40 -1.72
N PRO A 215 4.39 10.32 -1.03
CA PRO A 215 4.57 10.93 0.28
C PRO A 215 4.20 12.41 0.31
N PHE A 216 3.58 12.86 1.39
CA PHE A 216 3.18 14.24 1.59
C PHE A 216 3.48 14.74 3.02
N ASN A 217 3.39 16.03 3.24
CA ASN A 217 3.64 16.64 4.56
C ASN A 217 2.50 16.31 5.52
N LYS A 218 2.72 15.35 6.42
CA LYS A 218 1.73 14.91 7.42
C LYS A 218 1.32 16.01 8.39
N MET A 219 2.22 16.92 8.74
CA MET A 219 1.89 18.02 9.67
C MET A 219 0.96 19.03 9.00
N ALA A 220 1.21 19.36 7.73
CA ALA A 220 0.31 20.20 6.96
C ALA A 220 -1.07 19.52 6.80
N PHE A 221 -1.10 18.23 6.52
CA PHE A 221 -2.32 17.45 6.43
C PHE A 221 -3.12 17.46 7.75
N GLN A 222 -2.44 17.27 8.90
CA GLN A 222 -3.07 17.35 10.20
C GLN A 222 -3.67 18.73 10.45
N GLN A 223 -2.96 19.80 10.11
CA GLN A 223 -3.48 21.18 10.28
C GLN A 223 -4.72 21.44 9.42
N LEU A 224 -4.79 20.88 8.20
CA LEU A 224 -5.97 20.97 7.34
C LEU A 224 -7.12 20.17 7.93
N TRP A 225 -6.86 18.98 8.46
CA TRP A 225 -7.85 18.14 9.13
C TRP A 225 -8.49 18.85 10.33
N GLU A 226 -7.68 19.44 11.19
CA GLU A 226 -8.14 20.19 12.39
C GLU A 226 -8.96 21.45 12.04
N LYS A 227 -8.75 22.01 10.83
CA LYS A 227 -9.50 23.18 10.33
C LYS A 227 -10.77 22.82 9.57
N SER A 228 -10.92 21.59 9.12
CA SER A 228 -12.10 21.16 8.37
C SER A 228 -13.35 21.19 9.26
N GLU A 229 -14.42 21.73 8.74
CA GLU A 229 -15.72 21.73 9.45
C GLU A 229 -16.29 20.30 9.57
N ASN A 230 -16.03 19.45 8.61
CA ASN A 230 -16.55 18.10 8.54
C ASN A 230 -15.70 17.08 9.33
N LEU A 231 -14.36 17.25 9.35
CA LEU A 231 -13.43 16.24 9.85
C LEU A 231 -12.82 16.56 11.23
N LYS A 232 -12.83 17.82 11.68
CA LYS A 232 -12.20 18.25 12.93
C LYS A 232 -12.62 17.48 14.19
N ASN A 233 -13.84 16.93 14.20
CA ASN A 233 -14.37 16.15 15.31
C ASN A 233 -14.27 14.63 15.09
N ILE A 234 -13.71 14.19 13.97
CA ILE A 234 -13.48 12.79 13.64
C ILE A 234 -12.01 12.49 13.90
N LYS A 235 -11.71 11.31 14.46
CA LYS A 235 -10.33 10.88 14.64
C LYS A 235 -9.61 10.93 13.28
N MET A 236 -8.41 11.51 13.24
CA MET A 236 -7.63 11.51 11.99
C MET A 236 -7.30 10.09 11.56
N LEU A 237 -7.48 9.82 10.27
CA LEU A 237 -7.19 8.53 9.66
C LEU A 237 -5.70 8.17 9.71
N ASP A 238 -5.41 6.88 9.56
CA ASP A 238 -4.05 6.37 9.58
C ASP A 238 -3.37 6.54 8.22
N VAL A 239 -2.17 7.14 8.23
CA VAL A 239 -1.31 7.29 7.04
C VAL A 239 -0.06 6.44 7.21
N HIS A 240 0.08 5.46 6.36
CA HIS A 240 1.12 4.43 6.43
C HIS A 240 2.19 4.60 5.34
N LYS A 241 3.46 4.48 5.74
CA LYS A 241 4.61 4.69 4.83
C LYS A 241 4.92 3.49 3.93
N ASP A 242 4.58 2.30 4.36
CA ASP A 242 4.89 1.03 3.65
C ASP A 242 3.98 -0.12 4.10
N ASN A 243 2.73 0.16 4.42
CA ASN A 243 1.79 -0.90 4.76
C ASN A 243 1.37 -1.68 3.50
N PRO A 244 1.01 -2.95 3.67
CA PRO A 244 0.42 -3.71 2.58
C PRO A 244 -1.03 -3.27 2.32
N THR A 245 -1.44 -3.32 1.05
CA THR A 245 -2.85 -3.21 0.65
C THR A 245 -3.44 -4.58 0.36
N ILE A 246 -4.76 -4.64 0.24
CA ILE A 246 -5.49 -5.88 -0.07
C ILE A 246 -5.27 -6.28 -1.53
N LEU A 247 -4.81 -7.49 -1.75
CA LEU A 247 -4.80 -8.14 -3.06
C LEU A 247 -6.06 -9.00 -3.24
N TYR A 248 -6.38 -9.84 -2.23
CA TYR A 248 -7.54 -10.70 -2.28
C TYR A 248 -8.09 -11.01 -0.87
N VAL A 249 -9.42 -11.02 -0.76
CA VAL A 249 -10.13 -11.48 0.45
C VAL A 249 -11.25 -12.42 0.02
N PRO A 250 -11.22 -13.69 0.46
CA PRO A 250 -12.31 -14.64 0.21
C PRO A 250 -13.61 -14.21 0.91
N ASP A 251 -14.73 -14.81 0.54
CA ASP A 251 -15.95 -14.74 1.34
C ASP A 251 -15.69 -15.52 2.63
N MET A 252 -15.35 -14.80 3.68
CA MET A 252 -15.07 -15.39 5.00
C MET A 252 -16.37 -15.91 5.60
N LYS A 253 -16.39 -17.20 5.92
CA LYS A 253 -17.48 -17.88 6.60
C LYS A 253 -17.41 -17.69 8.11
#